data_8b0199ce1d0f1041417edfd133df8cf1
#
_entry.id   8b0199ce1d0f1041417edfd133df8cf1
#
_cell.length_a   1.000
_cell.length_b   1.000
_cell.length_c   1.000
_cell.angle_alpha   90.00
_cell.angle_beta   90.00
_cell.angle_gamma   90.00
#
_symmetry.space_group_name_H-M   'P 1'
#
loop_
_entity.id
_entity.type
_entity.pdbx_description
1 polymer ?
#
loop_
_entity_poly.entity_id
_entity_poly.type
_entity_poly.pdbx_seq_one_letter_code
_entity_poly.pdbx_strand_id
1 'polypeptide(L)'
;MPEGHTLHRLARLHQRRYAGAAVAVSSPQGRFAAAASAVDGQVLRRASAWGKHLFHHYVGGSTVHVHLGLYGTFTEWARPPNEAMPAPVGQVRMRMVGAEYGTDLRGPTVCELLDDAQVADVVSRLGPDPLRRDADPAWPWARITKSRRPIGALLMDQTIIAGVGNVYRNELLFRHGIDPYRAGRAIGEAEFAAAWIDLVDLMKIGLRRGKIIVVRPEHDHGAPSYGPGRPRTYVYRRAGDPCRVCGTTIRTAELEGRNVFWCPTCQT
;
A
#
# COMPACT_ATOMS: atom_id res chain seq x y z
N MET A 1 -8.03 -1.06 -3.28
CA MET A 1 -6.67 -1.49 -3.70
C MET A 1 -5.74 -1.17 -2.55
N PRO A 2 -5.02 -2.15 -2.00
CA PRO A 2 -4.02 -1.90 -0.97
C PRO A 2 -2.85 -1.08 -1.52
N GLU A 3 -2.46 -0.02 -0.80
CA GLU A 3 -1.25 0.76 -1.07
C GLU A 3 -0.36 0.75 0.17
N GLY A 4 0.81 1.38 0.17
CA GLY A 4 1.82 1.27 1.23
C GLY A 4 1.28 1.46 2.64
N HIS A 5 0.40 2.45 2.85
CA HIS A 5 -0.23 2.70 4.15
C HIS A 5 -1.00 1.48 4.70
N THR A 6 -1.58 0.66 3.83
CA THR A 6 -2.31 -0.56 4.22
C THR A 6 -1.35 -1.59 4.81
N LEU A 7 -0.22 -1.84 4.14
CA LEU A 7 0.77 -2.82 4.58
C LEU A 7 1.47 -2.38 5.87
N HIS A 8 1.78 -1.09 6.00
CA HIS A 8 2.30 -0.53 7.26
C HIS A 8 1.30 -0.62 8.41
N ARG A 9 -0.01 -0.41 8.13
CA ARG A 9 -1.06 -0.59 9.15
C ARG A 9 -1.18 -2.04 9.59
N LEU A 10 -1.15 -2.99 8.66
CA LEU A 10 -1.13 -4.43 8.93
C LEU A 10 0.12 -4.82 9.73
N ALA A 11 1.29 -4.36 9.32
CA ALA A 11 2.53 -4.62 10.05
C ALA A 11 2.44 -4.15 11.52
N ARG A 12 1.95 -2.93 11.76
CA ARG A 12 1.74 -2.42 13.13
C ARG A 12 0.70 -3.20 13.91
N LEU A 13 -0.37 -3.66 13.25
CA LEU A 13 -1.42 -4.47 13.87
C LEU A 13 -0.87 -5.84 14.27
N HIS A 14 -0.21 -6.53 13.35
CA HIS A 14 0.37 -7.85 13.57
C HIS A 14 1.53 -7.79 14.58
N GLN A 15 2.33 -6.73 14.55
CA GLN A 15 3.36 -6.48 15.57
C GLN A 15 2.76 -6.44 16.98
N ARG A 16 1.65 -5.72 17.18
CA ARG A 16 1.01 -5.61 18.50
C ARG A 16 0.30 -6.88 18.95
N ARG A 17 -0.26 -7.65 18.02
CA ARG A 17 -1.11 -8.81 18.35
C ARG A 17 -0.34 -10.11 18.49
N TYR A 18 0.76 -10.25 17.77
CA TYR A 18 1.41 -11.54 17.61
C TYR A 18 2.91 -11.53 17.96
N ALA A 19 3.59 -10.38 17.92
CA ALA A 19 5.04 -10.38 18.15
C ALA A 19 5.39 -10.69 19.60
N GLY A 20 6.48 -11.46 19.76
CA GLY A 20 6.96 -11.93 21.07
C GLY A 20 6.31 -13.23 21.54
N ALA A 21 5.34 -13.79 20.80
CA ALA A 21 4.64 -15.01 21.14
C ALA A 21 4.71 -16.05 20.02
N ALA A 22 4.57 -17.32 20.39
CA ALA A 22 4.37 -18.39 19.42
C ALA A 22 3.01 -18.25 18.74
N VAL A 23 2.98 -18.47 17.43
CA VAL A 23 1.76 -18.39 16.63
C VAL A 23 1.54 -19.68 15.85
N ALA A 24 0.31 -20.18 15.85
CA ALA A 24 -0.06 -21.26 14.95
C ALA A 24 -0.26 -20.72 13.55
N VAL A 25 0.38 -21.36 12.57
CA VAL A 25 0.28 -20.97 11.16
C VAL A 25 -0.17 -22.15 10.32
N SER A 26 -1.18 -21.95 9.50
CA SER A 26 -1.73 -22.98 8.61
C SER A 26 -2.08 -22.40 7.25
N SER A 27 -2.27 -23.30 6.27
CA SER A 27 -2.73 -22.95 4.93
C SER A 27 -3.98 -23.75 4.57
N PRO A 28 -5.19 -23.28 4.96
CA PRO A 28 -6.44 -23.99 4.66
C PRO A 28 -6.65 -24.28 3.16
N GLN A 29 -6.18 -23.40 2.29
CA GLN A 29 -6.22 -23.58 0.84
C GLN A 29 -5.16 -24.58 0.31
N GLY A 30 -4.10 -24.88 1.08
CA GLY A 30 -3.01 -25.78 0.71
C GLY A 30 -1.83 -25.15 -0.04
N ARG A 31 -2.01 -24.05 -0.77
CA ARG A 31 -0.95 -23.45 -1.62
C ARG A 31 0.25 -22.86 -0.86
N PHE A 32 0.17 -22.76 0.44
CA PHE A 32 1.23 -22.28 1.33
C PHE A 32 1.56 -23.33 2.42
N ALA A 33 1.12 -24.58 2.28
CA ALA A 33 1.17 -25.61 3.33
C ALA A 33 2.59 -25.91 3.82
N ALA A 34 3.54 -26.15 2.93
CA ALA A 34 4.93 -26.45 3.30
C ALA A 34 5.59 -25.29 4.07
N ALA A 35 5.40 -24.06 3.58
CA ALA A 35 5.90 -22.87 4.23
C ALA A 35 5.20 -22.58 5.57
N ALA A 36 3.90 -22.81 5.64
CA ALA A 36 3.14 -22.70 6.90
C ALA A 36 3.67 -23.67 7.96
N SER A 37 3.87 -24.96 7.59
CA SER A 37 4.43 -25.96 8.51
C SER A 37 5.84 -25.60 9.00
N ALA A 38 6.65 -24.93 8.19
CA ALA A 38 8.00 -24.51 8.59
C ALA A 38 8.00 -23.41 9.67
N VAL A 39 6.93 -22.62 9.78
CA VAL A 39 6.82 -21.53 10.77
C VAL A 39 5.72 -21.76 11.81
N ASP A 40 4.98 -22.88 11.72
CA ASP A 40 3.93 -23.22 12.68
C ASP A 40 4.52 -23.41 14.08
N GLY A 41 3.90 -22.78 15.08
CA GLY A 41 4.37 -22.80 16.46
C GLY A 41 5.62 -21.95 16.74
N GLN A 42 6.22 -21.32 15.74
CA GLN A 42 7.38 -20.45 15.97
C GLN A 42 6.97 -19.10 16.57
N VAL A 43 7.90 -18.47 17.29
CA VAL A 43 7.72 -17.13 17.84
C VAL A 43 7.85 -16.10 16.71
N LEU A 44 6.81 -15.29 16.52
CA LEU A 44 6.90 -14.12 15.63
C LEU A 44 7.77 -13.06 16.31
N ARG A 45 8.99 -12.86 15.81
CA ARG A 45 9.92 -11.87 16.35
C ARG A 45 9.47 -10.44 16.05
N ARG A 46 9.03 -10.20 14.81
CA ARG A 46 8.68 -8.86 14.31
C ARG A 46 7.77 -8.93 13.09
N ALA A 47 6.85 -7.98 12.95
CA ALA A 47 6.16 -7.67 11.71
C ALA A 47 6.61 -6.31 11.18
N SER A 48 6.97 -6.22 9.91
CA SER A 48 7.44 -4.99 9.27
C SER A 48 6.85 -4.83 7.87
N ALA A 49 6.94 -3.62 7.31
CA ALA A 49 6.54 -3.35 5.94
C ALA A 49 7.57 -2.47 5.23
N TRP A 50 7.66 -2.63 3.90
CA TRP A 50 8.35 -1.73 2.99
C TRP A 50 7.52 -1.60 1.72
N GLY A 51 7.07 -0.40 1.43
CA GLY A 51 6.17 -0.14 0.32
C GLY A 51 4.87 -0.97 0.42
N LYS A 52 4.67 -1.84 -0.55
CA LYS A 52 3.51 -2.74 -0.61
C LYS A 52 3.82 -4.16 -0.15
N HIS A 53 4.95 -4.37 0.52
CA HIS A 53 5.42 -5.65 1.04
C HIS A 53 5.27 -5.71 2.56
N LEU A 54 4.72 -6.81 3.06
CA LEU A 54 4.59 -7.12 4.49
C LEU A 54 5.50 -8.32 4.80
N PHE A 55 6.21 -8.24 5.90
CA PHE A 55 7.15 -9.27 6.35
C PHE A 55 6.83 -9.67 7.79
N HIS A 56 6.63 -10.98 8.01
CA HIS A 56 6.54 -11.59 9.33
C HIS A 56 7.84 -12.35 9.60
N HIS A 57 8.70 -11.80 10.46
CA HIS A 57 10.00 -12.37 10.79
C HIS A 57 9.87 -13.30 12.00
N TYR A 58 10.26 -14.55 11.86
CA TYR A 58 10.23 -15.56 12.92
C TYR A 58 11.61 -15.73 13.55
N VAL A 59 11.63 -16.24 14.80
CA VAL A 59 12.88 -16.42 15.55
C VAL A 59 13.83 -17.40 14.86
N GLY A 60 13.33 -18.40 14.16
CA GLY A 60 14.11 -19.36 13.37
C GLY A 60 14.81 -18.81 12.11
N GLY A 61 14.81 -17.49 11.89
CA GLY A 61 15.44 -16.86 10.72
C GLY A 61 14.59 -16.87 9.45
N SER A 62 13.42 -17.50 9.49
CA SER A 62 12.47 -17.50 8.38
C SER A 62 11.60 -16.25 8.40
N THR A 63 11.21 -15.75 7.23
CA THR A 63 10.33 -14.61 7.06
C THR A 63 9.21 -14.94 6.09
N VAL A 64 7.97 -14.81 6.50
CA VAL A 64 6.82 -14.88 5.59
C VAL A 64 6.67 -13.51 4.92
N HIS A 65 6.79 -13.50 3.61
CA HIS A 65 6.62 -12.32 2.76
C HIS A 65 5.25 -12.34 2.10
N VAL A 66 4.52 -11.22 2.20
CA VAL A 66 3.19 -11.05 1.60
C VAL A 66 3.15 -9.79 0.74
N HIS A 67 2.68 -9.94 -0.51
CA HIS A 67 2.25 -8.82 -1.34
C HIS A 67 0.76 -9.01 -1.70
N LEU A 68 -0.08 -8.06 -1.27
CA LEU A 68 -1.54 -8.20 -1.42
C LEU A 68 -2.03 -8.10 -2.86
N GLY A 69 -1.30 -7.41 -3.74
CA GLY A 69 -1.76 -7.15 -5.10
C GLY A 69 -3.01 -6.27 -5.13
N LEU A 70 -3.94 -6.58 -6.02
CA LEU A 70 -5.18 -5.81 -6.20
C LEU A 70 -6.31 -6.27 -5.28
N TYR A 71 -6.37 -7.55 -4.96
CA TYR A 71 -7.50 -8.22 -4.31
C TYR A 71 -7.16 -8.83 -2.95
N GLY A 72 -5.87 -8.97 -2.63
CA GLY A 72 -5.43 -9.56 -1.39
C GLY A 72 -5.93 -8.78 -0.17
N THR A 73 -6.35 -9.51 0.85
CA THR A 73 -6.86 -8.92 2.09
C THR A 73 -6.55 -9.81 3.28
N PHE A 74 -6.31 -9.17 4.43
CA PHE A 74 -6.35 -9.83 5.73
C PHE A 74 -7.70 -9.55 6.39
N THR A 75 -8.28 -10.58 7.02
CA THR A 75 -9.47 -10.46 7.86
C THR A 75 -9.09 -10.86 9.27
N GLU A 76 -9.21 -9.93 10.18
CA GLU A 76 -8.89 -10.12 11.59
C GLU A 76 -10.13 -10.57 12.36
N TRP A 77 -9.92 -11.43 13.35
CA TRP A 77 -10.96 -11.88 14.27
C TRP A 77 -10.40 -12.08 15.70
N ALA A 78 -11.23 -11.86 16.70
CA ALA A 78 -10.89 -12.20 18.07
C ALA A 78 -11.00 -13.71 18.27
N ARG A 79 -10.06 -14.31 19.00
CA ARG A 79 -10.14 -15.72 19.38
C ARG A 79 -11.15 -15.86 20.52
N PRO A 80 -12.24 -16.60 20.34
CA PRO A 80 -13.23 -16.76 21.40
C PRO A 80 -12.61 -17.54 22.55
N PRO A 81 -12.74 -17.08 23.80
CA PRO A 81 -12.33 -17.86 24.96
C PRO A 81 -13.25 -19.07 25.09
N ASN A 82 -12.66 -20.27 25.23
CA ASN A 82 -13.38 -21.53 25.44
C ASN A 82 -14.35 -21.98 24.33
N GLU A 83 -14.27 -21.37 23.15
CA GLU A 83 -15.03 -21.77 21.99
C GLU A 83 -14.13 -22.32 20.86
N ALA A 84 -14.72 -23.05 19.94
CA ALA A 84 -14.03 -23.50 18.73
C ALA A 84 -13.60 -22.29 17.88
N MET A 85 -12.39 -22.34 17.31
CA MET A 85 -11.95 -21.31 16.38
C MET A 85 -12.89 -21.23 15.18
N PRO A 86 -13.20 -20.02 14.68
CA PRO A 86 -14.06 -19.87 13.51
C PRO A 86 -13.47 -20.63 12.31
N ALA A 87 -14.32 -21.39 11.62
CA ALA A 87 -13.91 -22.10 10.43
C ALA A 87 -13.36 -21.14 9.35
N PRO A 88 -12.35 -21.55 8.56
CA PRO A 88 -11.87 -20.75 7.43
C PRO A 88 -12.99 -20.53 6.41
N VAL A 89 -13.23 -19.27 6.02
CA VAL A 89 -14.24 -18.93 5.02
C VAL A 89 -13.56 -18.62 3.69
N GLY A 90 -13.93 -19.35 2.64
CA GLY A 90 -13.39 -19.16 1.29
C GLY A 90 -11.93 -19.62 1.14
N GLN A 91 -11.21 -19.02 0.20
CA GLN A 91 -9.86 -19.42 -0.20
C GLN A 91 -8.80 -18.75 0.70
N VAL A 92 -8.62 -19.27 1.93
CA VAL A 92 -7.63 -18.77 2.90
C VAL A 92 -6.24 -19.31 2.54
N ARG A 93 -5.34 -18.43 2.06
CA ARG A 93 -3.96 -18.76 1.70
C ARG A 93 -3.11 -19.07 2.92
N MET A 94 -3.24 -18.22 3.95
CA MET A 94 -2.55 -18.36 5.22
C MET A 94 -3.50 -17.94 6.34
N ARG A 95 -3.54 -18.75 7.40
CA ARG A 95 -4.17 -18.42 8.68
C ARG A 95 -3.08 -18.34 9.74
N MET A 96 -3.07 -17.27 10.52
CA MET A 96 -2.19 -17.12 11.67
C MET A 96 -3.04 -16.89 12.92
N VAL A 97 -2.74 -17.62 13.99
CA VAL A 97 -3.52 -17.61 15.24
C VAL A 97 -2.58 -17.43 16.43
N GLY A 98 -2.80 -16.36 17.17
CA GLY A 98 -2.16 -16.08 18.47
C GLY A 98 -3.06 -16.43 19.64
N ALA A 99 -2.70 -15.92 20.83
CA ALA A 99 -3.45 -16.18 22.05
C ALA A 99 -4.88 -15.59 22.02
N GLU A 100 -5.02 -14.34 21.58
CA GLU A 100 -6.27 -13.57 21.62
C GLU A 100 -6.88 -13.26 20.26
N TYR A 101 -6.09 -13.36 19.20
CA TYR A 101 -6.49 -12.96 17.84
C TYR A 101 -6.07 -13.98 16.81
N GLY A 102 -6.82 -14.01 15.73
CA GLY A 102 -6.43 -14.69 14.51
C GLY A 102 -6.61 -13.79 13.29
N THR A 103 -5.94 -14.16 12.20
CA THR A 103 -6.04 -13.46 10.92
C THR A 103 -6.00 -14.44 9.75
N ASP A 104 -6.81 -14.16 8.73
CA ASP A 104 -6.92 -14.93 7.50
C ASP A 104 -6.49 -14.10 6.30
N LEU A 105 -5.47 -14.53 5.59
CA LEU A 105 -5.03 -13.94 4.32
C LEU A 105 -5.74 -14.61 3.14
N ARG A 106 -6.38 -13.81 2.29
CA ARG A 106 -7.05 -14.26 1.05
C ARG A 106 -6.53 -13.49 -0.15
N GLY A 107 -6.42 -14.16 -1.28
CA GLY A 107 -6.14 -13.58 -2.59
C GLY A 107 -4.84 -12.76 -2.73
N PRO A 108 -3.75 -13.02 -1.99
CA PRO A 108 -2.50 -12.30 -2.17
C PRO A 108 -1.88 -12.66 -3.54
N THR A 109 -1.15 -11.72 -4.12
CA THR A 109 -0.31 -12.00 -5.29
C THR A 109 0.93 -12.81 -4.89
N VAL A 110 1.53 -12.48 -3.73
CA VAL A 110 2.67 -13.19 -3.17
C VAL A 110 2.37 -13.59 -1.73
N CYS A 111 2.66 -14.84 -1.37
CA CYS A 111 2.72 -15.36 -0.01
C CYS A 111 3.75 -16.48 -0.03
N GLU A 112 4.94 -16.21 0.47
CA GLU A 112 6.10 -17.09 0.37
C GLU A 112 6.96 -17.03 1.63
N LEU A 113 7.84 -18.01 1.80
CA LEU A 113 8.81 -18.06 2.88
C LEU A 113 10.18 -17.68 2.33
N LEU A 114 10.84 -16.74 2.98
CA LEU A 114 12.15 -16.20 2.61
C LEU A 114 13.12 -16.33 3.77
N ASP A 115 14.40 -16.46 3.45
CA ASP A 115 15.50 -16.20 4.38
C ASP A 115 15.88 -14.71 4.41
N ASP A 116 16.83 -14.34 5.28
CA ASP A 116 17.25 -12.94 5.45
C ASP A 116 17.90 -12.37 4.18
N ALA A 117 18.63 -13.18 3.41
CA ALA A 117 19.26 -12.75 2.16
C ALA A 117 18.21 -12.47 1.07
N GLN A 118 17.21 -13.32 0.97
CA GLN A 118 16.10 -13.13 0.04
C GLN A 118 15.24 -11.92 0.42
N VAL A 119 15.03 -11.66 1.72
CA VAL A 119 14.36 -10.43 2.18
C VAL A 119 15.17 -9.20 1.79
N ALA A 120 16.48 -9.23 1.99
CA ALA A 120 17.37 -8.13 1.57
C ALA A 120 17.31 -7.89 0.06
N ASP A 121 17.27 -8.96 -0.74
CA ASP A 121 17.13 -8.87 -2.21
C ASP A 121 15.79 -8.22 -2.61
N VAL A 122 14.67 -8.61 -2.00
CA VAL A 122 13.37 -7.96 -2.26
C VAL A 122 13.43 -6.46 -1.93
N VAL A 123 14.00 -6.10 -0.78
CA VAL A 123 14.06 -4.70 -0.32
C VAL A 123 15.03 -3.86 -1.16
N SER A 124 16.15 -4.43 -1.60
CA SER A 124 17.18 -3.72 -2.40
C SER A 124 16.66 -3.20 -3.74
N ARG A 125 15.61 -3.82 -4.26
CA ARG A 125 14.95 -3.42 -5.52
C ARG A 125 13.92 -2.30 -5.35
N LEU A 126 13.60 -1.92 -4.11
CA LEU A 126 12.59 -0.92 -3.81
C LEU A 126 13.23 0.45 -3.58
N GLY A 127 12.55 1.49 -4.07
CA GLY A 127 12.87 2.87 -3.73
C GLY A 127 12.53 3.21 -2.26
N PRO A 128 12.87 4.43 -1.83
CA PRO A 128 12.49 4.93 -0.52
C PRO A 128 10.98 4.83 -0.29
N ASP A 129 10.61 4.42 0.91
CA ASP A 129 9.22 4.33 1.34
C ASP A 129 8.87 5.55 2.22
N PRO A 130 7.92 6.41 1.78
CA PRO A 130 7.56 7.65 2.48
C PRO A 130 7.11 7.47 3.94
N LEU A 131 6.71 6.24 4.35
CA LEU A 131 6.30 5.94 5.72
C LEU A 131 7.46 5.51 6.63
N ARG A 132 8.65 5.34 6.10
CA ARG A 132 9.85 5.00 6.87
C ARG A 132 10.59 6.27 7.30
N ARG A 133 11.28 6.18 8.45
CA ARG A 133 12.07 7.30 8.99
C ARG A 133 13.36 7.56 8.22
N ASP A 134 13.86 6.53 7.55
CA ASP A 134 15.09 6.52 6.75
C ASP A 134 14.82 6.81 5.26
N ALA A 135 13.61 7.23 4.90
CA ALA A 135 13.29 7.60 3.53
C ALA A 135 13.99 8.90 3.12
N ASP A 136 14.91 8.79 2.18
CA ASP A 136 15.63 9.93 1.62
C ASP A 136 14.96 10.42 0.32
N PRO A 137 14.37 11.61 0.29
CA PRO A 137 13.74 12.17 -0.91
C PRO A 137 14.74 12.52 -2.03
N ALA A 138 16.02 12.71 -1.71
CA ALA A 138 17.03 13.00 -2.71
C ALA A 138 17.22 11.83 -3.70
N TRP A 139 17.00 10.60 -3.23
CA TRP A 139 17.16 9.42 -4.07
C TRP A 139 16.12 9.33 -5.22
N PRO A 140 14.79 9.42 -5.01
CA PRO A 140 13.82 9.48 -6.09
C PRO A 140 13.96 10.75 -6.91
N TRP A 141 14.29 11.89 -6.30
CA TRP A 141 14.54 13.14 -7.00
C TRP A 141 15.60 12.98 -8.09
N ALA A 142 16.76 12.45 -7.75
CA ALA A 142 17.86 12.23 -8.68
C ALA A 142 17.50 11.31 -9.88
N ARG A 143 16.50 10.45 -9.74
CA ARG A 143 16.01 9.58 -10.83
C ARG A 143 14.94 10.27 -11.66
N ILE A 144 14.02 10.97 -11.02
CA ILE A 144 12.92 11.68 -11.67
C ILE A 144 13.50 12.76 -12.61
N THR A 145 14.44 13.58 -12.14
CA THR A 145 15.02 14.67 -12.93
C THR A 145 15.80 14.24 -14.18
N LYS A 146 16.24 12.98 -14.23
CA LYS A 146 16.93 12.41 -15.39
C LYS A 146 15.98 11.71 -16.36
N SER A 147 14.71 11.55 -16.00
CA SER A 147 13.76 10.74 -16.76
C SER A 147 12.95 11.56 -17.77
N ARG A 148 12.82 11.00 -18.97
CA ARG A 148 11.86 11.48 -19.98
C ARG A 148 10.47 10.86 -19.83
N ARG A 149 10.33 9.83 -18.98
CA ARG A 149 9.03 9.19 -18.72
C ARG A 149 8.07 10.18 -18.05
N PRO A 150 6.76 10.03 -18.28
CA PRO A 150 5.74 10.80 -17.57
C PRO A 150 5.85 10.67 -16.05
N ILE A 151 5.68 11.78 -15.32
CA ILE A 151 5.72 11.77 -13.85
C ILE A 151 4.67 10.84 -13.25
N GLY A 152 3.50 10.72 -13.89
CA GLY A 152 2.47 9.77 -13.47
C GLY A 152 2.92 8.32 -13.54
N ALA A 153 3.79 7.94 -14.46
CA ALA A 153 4.40 6.61 -14.53
C ALA A 153 5.49 6.43 -13.48
N LEU A 154 6.35 7.43 -13.30
CA LEU A 154 7.46 7.41 -12.34
C LEU A 154 6.98 7.25 -10.88
N LEU A 155 5.87 7.91 -10.51
CA LEU A 155 5.28 7.75 -9.17
C LEU A 155 4.71 6.35 -8.91
N MET A 156 4.39 5.57 -9.96
CA MET A 156 3.93 4.18 -9.82
C MET A 156 5.07 3.17 -9.76
N ASP A 157 6.26 3.57 -10.17
CA ASP A 157 7.44 2.72 -10.21
C ASP A 157 7.98 2.50 -8.79
N GLN A 158 7.80 1.27 -8.28
CA GLN A 158 8.19 0.93 -6.91
C GLN A 158 9.71 0.95 -6.70
N THR A 159 10.50 0.96 -7.78
CA THR A 159 11.96 1.15 -7.72
C THR A 159 12.33 2.62 -7.55
N ILE A 160 11.42 3.55 -7.77
CA ILE A 160 11.60 4.99 -7.57
C ILE A 160 11.01 5.43 -6.23
N ILE A 161 9.73 5.13 -5.97
CA ILE A 161 9.07 5.41 -4.69
C ILE A 161 8.24 4.21 -4.28
N ALA A 162 8.66 3.51 -3.22
CA ALA A 162 7.92 2.36 -2.75
C ALA A 162 6.62 2.76 -2.05
N GLY A 163 5.57 1.97 -2.25
CA GLY A 163 4.30 2.13 -1.55
C GLY A 163 3.24 2.98 -2.26
N VAL A 164 3.62 3.87 -3.15
CA VAL A 164 2.68 4.67 -3.94
C VAL A 164 1.91 3.77 -4.90
N GLY A 165 0.59 3.91 -4.89
CA GLY A 165 -0.28 3.22 -5.83
C GLY A 165 -1.11 4.19 -6.65
N ASN A 166 -2.10 3.63 -7.34
CA ASN A 166 -2.86 4.41 -8.32
C ASN A 166 -3.72 5.52 -7.70
N VAL A 167 -4.17 5.35 -6.46
CA VAL A 167 -4.94 6.41 -5.79
C VAL A 167 -4.01 7.56 -5.42
N TYR A 168 -2.95 7.29 -4.65
CA TYR A 168 -2.02 8.36 -4.25
C TYR A 168 -1.39 9.06 -5.46
N ARG A 169 -1.00 8.34 -6.52
CA ARG A 169 -0.45 8.95 -7.73
C ARG A 169 -1.39 10.01 -8.31
N ASN A 170 -2.64 9.64 -8.58
CA ASN A 170 -3.57 10.55 -9.24
C ASN A 170 -3.92 11.74 -8.34
N GLU A 171 -4.15 11.48 -7.06
CA GLU A 171 -4.56 12.50 -6.11
C GLU A 171 -3.42 13.48 -5.77
N LEU A 172 -2.19 12.97 -5.64
CA LEU A 172 -1.01 13.81 -5.41
C LEU A 172 -0.78 14.76 -6.58
N LEU A 173 -0.78 14.24 -7.81
CA LEU A 173 -0.60 15.07 -9.01
C LEU A 173 -1.69 16.13 -9.14
N PHE A 174 -2.95 15.79 -8.85
CA PHE A 174 -4.03 16.77 -8.82
C PHE A 174 -3.80 17.87 -7.76
N ARG A 175 -3.44 17.49 -6.54
CA ARG A 175 -3.24 18.42 -5.41
C ARG A 175 -2.12 19.43 -5.66
N HIS A 176 -1.15 19.06 -6.50
CA HIS A 176 -0.02 19.91 -6.88
C HIS A 176 -0.14 20.51 -8.29
N GLY A 177 -1.29 20.35 -8.95
CA GLY A 177 -1.53 20.93 -10.28
C GLY A 177 -0.63 20.35 -11.39
N ILE A 178 -0.06 19.18 -11.21
CA ILE A 178 0.91 18.57 -12.11
C ILE A 178 0.20 17.72 -13.17
N ASP A 179 0.42 18.02 -14.45
CA ASP A 179 -0.01 17.15 -15.56
C ASP A 179 0.68 15.77 -15.43
N PRO A 180 -0.09 14.66 -15.36
CA PRO A 180 0.47 13.31 -15.25
C PRO A 180 1.39 12.92 -16.41
N TYR A 181 1.28 13.56 -17.56
CA TYR A 181 2.11 13.32 -18.74
C TYR A 181 3.38 14.17 -18.78
N ARG A 182 3.53 15.15 -17.92
CA ARG A 182 4.74 15.97 -17.86
C ARG A 182 5.96 15.07 -17.58
N ALA A 183 7.03 15.25 -18.37
CA ALA A 183 8.25 14.46 -18.23
C ALA A 183 8.89 14.69 -16.85
N GLY A 184 9.41 13.64 -16.23
CA GLY A 184 10.06 13.76 -14.91
C GLY A 184 11.14 14.84 -14.86
N ARG A 185 11.95 14.96 -15.93
CA ARG A 185 12.98 16.00 -16.05
C ARG A 185 12.46 17.45 -16.10
N ALA A 186 11.16 17.63 -16.33
CA ALA A 186 10.52 18.95 -16.35
C ALA A 186 9.87 19.32 -15.01
N ILE A 187 9.95 18.44 -14.01
CA ILE A 187 9.49 18.73 -12.64
C ILE A 187 10.56 19.58 -11.96
N GLY A 188 10.13 20.67 -11.32
CA GLY A 188 11.01 21.52 -10.52
C GLY A 188 11.32 20.92 -9.14
N GLU A 189 12.49 21.27 -8.59
CA GLU A 189 12.91 20.76 -7.28
C GLU A 189 11.94 21.13 -6.16
N ALA A 190 11.54 22.40 -6.10
CA ALA A 190 10.58 22.88 -5.10
C ALA A 190 9.21 22.21 -5.22
N GLU A 191 8.79 21.94 -6.45
CA GLU A 191 7.54 21.25 -6.76
C GLU A 191 7.57 19.78 -6.29
N PHE A 192 8.68 19.08 -6.56
CA PHE A 192 8.90 17.72 -6.08
C PHE A 192 8.95 17.68 -4.54
N ALA A 193 9.69 18.60 -3.91
CA ALA A 193 9.82 18.67 -2.46
C ALA A 193 8.45 18.89 -1.78
N ALA A 194 7.63 19.80 -2.31
CA ALA A 194 6.27 20.02 -1.82
C ALA A 194 5.38 18.78 -1.98
N ALA A 195 5.45 18.13 -3.16
CA ALA A 195 4.70 16.89 -3.43
C ALA A 195 5.16 15.73 -2.51
N TRP A 196 6.47 15.60 -2.24
CA TRP A 196 6.98 14.59 -1.32
C TRP A 196 6.46 14.77 0.10
N ILE A 197 6.49 16.00 0.63
CA ILE A 197 5.98 16.31 1.97
C ILE A 197 4.48 15.95 2.06
N ASP A 198 3.69 16.38 1.08
CA ASP A 198 2.25 16.08 1.03
C ASP A 198 1.98 14.57 0.91
N LEU A 199 2.76 13.84 0.10
CA LEU A 199 2.66 12.38 -0.02
C LEU A 199 2.89 11.69 1.33
N VAL A 200 3.95 12.07 2.04
CA VAL A 200 4.27 11.55 3.38
C VAL A 200 3.10 11.78 4.34
N ASP A 201 2.53 12.96 4.35
CA ASP A 201 1.43 13.32 5.25
C ASP A 201 0.13 12.58 4.88
N LEU A 202 -0.21 12.50 3.60
CA LEU A 202 -1.35 11.72 3.11
C LEU A 202 -1.22 10.24 3.47
N MET A 203 -0.05 9.65 3.30
CA MET A 203 0.19 8.25 3.64
C MET A 203 0.17 8.03 5.16
N LYS A 204 0.67 8.96 5.99
CA LYS A 204 0.54 8.93 7.46
C LYS A 204 -0.93 9.02 7.90
N ILE A 205 -1.74 9.85 7.24
CA ILE A 205 -3.19 9.92 7.49
C ILE A 205 -3.83 8.58 7.15
N GLY A 206 -3.53 8.01 5.98
CA GLY A 206 -4.01 6.70 5.55
C GLY A 206 -3.66 5.59 6.55
N LEU A 207 -2.42 5.58 7.03
CA LEU A 207 -1.93 4.65 8.05
C LEU A 207 -2.72 4.76 9.37
N ARG A 208 -2.97 5.98 9.87
CA ARG A 208 -3.72 6.20 11.11
C ARG A 208 -5.21 5.86 10.96
N ARG A 209 -5.82 6.31 9.88
CA ARG A 209 -7.27 6.19 9.65
C ARG A 209 -7.70 4.85 9.03
N GLY A 210 -6.75 4.09 8.47
CA GLY A 210 -7.05 2.83 7.74
C GLY A 210 -7.77 3.05 6.40
N LYS A 211 -7.83 4.28 5.92
CA LYS A 211 -8.43 4.67 4.63
C LYS A 211 -7.72 5.88 4.06
N ILE A 212 -7.69 5.98 2.74
CA ILE A 212 -7.12 7.13 2.03
C ILE A 212 -8.04 8.33 2.23
N ILE A 213 -7.49 9.47 2.66
CA ILE A 213 -8.18 10.75 2.78
C ILE A 213 -7.30 11.78 2.07
N VAL A 214 -7.76 12.29 0.94
CA VAL A 214 -6.99 13.16 0.04
C VAL A 214 -7.70 14.47 -0.27
N VAL A 215 -9.04 14.49 -0.22
CA VAL A 215 -9.82 15.70 -0.45
C VAL A 215 -9.70 16.63 0.76
N ARG A 216 -9.35 17.88 0.49
CA ARG A 216 -9.27 18.92 1.51
C ARG A 216 -10.66 19.32 1.98
N PRO A 217 -10.85 19.72 3.25
CA PRO A 217 -12.17 20.07 3.77
C PRO A 217 -12.90 21.15 2.96
N GLU A 218 -12.19 22.15 2.48
CA GLU A 218 -12.73 23.26 1.67
C GLU A 218 -13.25 22.81 0.29
N HIS A 219 -12.81 21.65 -0.19
CA HIS A 219 -13.26 21.04 -1.46
C HIS A 219 -14.20 19.84 -1.27
N ASP A 220 -14.47 19.47 -0.01
CA ASP A 220 -15.33 18.34 0.32
C ASP A 220 -16.79 18.81 0.53
N HIS A 221 -17.47 19.10 -0.57
CA HIS A 221 -18.86 19.59 -0.57
C HIS A 221 -19.89 18.46 -0.30
N GLY A 222 -19.52 17.42 0.43
CA GLY A 222 -20.40 16.30 0.74
C GLY A 222 -20.70 15.34 -0.43
N ALA A 223 -20.08 15.54 -1.58
CA ALA A 223 -20.27 14.68 -2.73
C ALA A 223 -19.84 13.24 -2.42
N PRO A 224 -20.56 12.22 -2.91
CA PRO A 224 -20.29 10.83 -2.60
C PRO A 224 -18.91 10.38 -3.09
N SER A 225 -18.40 9.30 -2.49
CA SER A 225 -17.25 8.57 -3.02
C SER A 225 -17.66 7.80 -4.28
N TYR A 226 -16.67 7.28 -5.02
CA TYR A 226 -16.92 6.48 -6.24
C TYR A 226 -17.47 5.06 -5.96
N GLY A 227 -17.88 4.77 -4.75
CA GLY A 227 -18.55 3.53 -4.37
C GLY A 227 -18.58 3.31 -2.85
N PRO A 228 -19.39 2.38 -2.35
CA PRO A 228 -19.51 2.08 -0.93
C PRO A 228 -18.15 1.73 -0.31
N GLY A 229 -17.84 2.32 0.85
CA GLY A 229 -16.57 2.10 1.57
C GLY A 229 -15.32 2.60 0.85
N ARG A 230 -15.46 3.33 -0.27
CA ARG A 230 -14.33 3.89 -1.03
C ARG A 230 -14.00 5.31 -0.58
N PRO A 231 -12.73 5.76 -0.72
CA PRO A 231 -12.37 7.12 -0.37
C PRO A 231 -13.05 8.13 -1.29
N ARG A 232 -13.29 9.33 -0.78
CA ARG A 232 -13.56 10.49 -1.62
C ARG A 232 -12.27 10.92 -2.28
N THR A 233 -12.32 11.25 -3.58
CA THR A 233 -11.17 11.59 -4.40
C THR A 233 -11.44 12.85 -5.20
N TYR A 234 -10.37 13.51 -5.64
CA TYR A 234 -10.48 14.62 -6.60
C TYR A 234 -10.70 14.10 -8.02
N VAL A 235 -9.88 13.18 -8.46
CA VAL A 235 -9.87 12.70 -9.85
C VAL A 235 -9.97 11.18 -9.98
N TYR A 236 -9.41 10.42 -9.03
CA TYR A 236 -9.35 8.96 -9.15
C TYR A 236 -10.74 8.33 -9.25
N ARG A 237 -10.98 7.59 -10.37
CA ARG A 237 -12.26 6.96 -10.72
C ARG A 237 -13.44 7.94 -10.84
N ARG A 238 -13.15 9.16 -11.25
CA ARG A 238 -14.17 10.20 -11.48
C ARG A 238 -14.17 10.71 -12.92
N ALA A 239 -13.72 9.89 -13.87
CA ALA A 239 -13.80 10.22 -15.29
C ALA A 239 -15.25 10.54 -15.69
N GLY A 240 -15.44 11.68 -16.37
CA GLY A 240 -16.76 12.18 -16.75
C GLY A 240 -17.45 13.07 -15.70
N ASP A 241 -17.03 13.01 -14.44
CA ASP A 241 -17.55 13.89 -13.39
C ASP A 241 -16.93 15.30 -13.48
N PRO A 242 -17.62 16.34 -12.95
CA PRO A 242 -17.04 17.66 -12.81
C PRO A 242 -15.93 17.69 -11.74
N CYS A 243 -14.86 18.42 -12.02
CA CYS A 243 -13.80 18.69 -11.07
C CYS A 243 -14.34 19.41 -9.83
N ARG A 244 -13.93 19.00 -8.62
CA ARG A 244 -14.37 19.60 -7.36
C ARG A 244 -13.89 21.05 -7.17
N VAL A 245 -12.89 21.48 -7.93
CA VAL A 245 -12.28 22.81 -7.81
C VAL A 245 -12.75 23.74 -8.91
N CYS A 246 -12.70 23.32 -10.20
CA CYS A 246 -12.95 24.20 -11.34
C CYS A 246 -14.17 23.79 -12.20
N GLY A 247 -14.85 22.69 -11.89
CA GLY A 247 -16.01 22.21 -12.63
C GLY A 247 -15.67 21.51 -13.98
N THR A 248 -14.45 21.60 -14.48
CA THR A 248 -14.05 20.96 -15.75
C THR A 248 -14.17 19.43 -15.64
N THR A 249 -14.62 18.79 -16.70
CA THR A 249 -14.78 17.33 -16.75
C THR A 249 -13.45 16.60 -16.57
N ILE A 250 -13.39 15.68 -15.61
CA ILE A 250 -12.24 14.81 -15.35
C ILE A 250 -12.02 13.86 -16.51
N ARG A 251 -10.79 13.80 -17.00
CA ARG A 251 -10.34 12.90 -18.07
C ARG A 251 -9.71 11.63 -17.52
N THR A 252 -9.67 10.60 -18.34
CA THR A 252 -8.95 9.35 -18.10
C THR A 252 -8.32 8.83 -19.36
N ALA A 253 -7.17 8.18 -19.20
CA ALA A 253 -6.50 7.40 -20.26
C ALA A 253 -5.66 6.31 -19.61
N GLU A 254 -5.12 5.39 -20.41
CA GLU A 254 -4.16 4.42 -19.96
C GLU A 254 -2.74 5.01 -19.97
N LEU A 255 -2.00 4.78 -18.89
CA LEU A 255 -0.59 5.12 -18.76
C LEU A 255 0.15 3.93 -18.12
N GLU A 256 1.02 3.28 -18.91
CA GLU A 256 1.80 2.09 -18.50
C GLU A 256 0.93 1.03 -17.82
N GLY A 257 -0.15 0.60 -18.47
CA GLY A 257 -1.05 -0.46 -18.03
C GLY A 257 -1.98 -0.10 -16.87
N ARG A 258 -2.09 1.20 -16.53
CA ARG A 258 -2.98 1.69 -15.46
C ARG A 258 -3.72 2.94 -15.89
N ASN A 259 -5.01 3.00 -15.59
CA ASN A 259 -5.78 4.21 -15.84
C ASN A 259 -5.26 5.36 -14.98
N VAL A 260 -4.91 6.46 -15.63
CA VAL A 260 -4.64 7.77 -15.03
C VAL A 260 -5.88 8.63 -15.16
N PHE A 261 -6.13 9.48 -14.15
CA PHE A 261 -7.26 10.40 -14.08
C PHE A 261 -6.74 11.80 -13.77
N TRP A 262 -7.21 12.82 -14.51
CA TRP A 262 -6.76 14.20 -14.28
C TRP A 262 -7.80 15.23 -14.68
N CYS A 263 -7.68 16.42 -14.12
CA CYS A 263 -8.41 17.60 -14.56
C CYS A 263 -7.52 18.40 -15.55
N PRO A 264 -7.91 18.55 -16.83
CA PRO A 264 -7.05 19.23 -17.81
C PRO A 264 -6.91 20.75 -17.58
N THR A 265 -7.73 21.33 -16.69
CA THR A 265 -7.64 22.75 -16.31
C THR A 265 -6.79 22.95 -15.07
N CYS A 266 -6.89 22.08 -14.06
CA CYS A 266 -6.15 22.24 -12.82
C CYS A 266 -4.72 21.67 -12.89
N GLN A 267 -4.43 20.79 -13.85
CA GLN A 267 -3.14 20.11 -13.99
C GLN A 267 -2.50 20.47 -15.33
N THR A 268 -1.43 21.27 -15.26
CA THR A 268 -0.71 21.81 -16.44
C THR A 268 0.78 21.47 -16.43
#